data_3306efcc53e39c730bcc2df17dd11953
#
_entry.id   3306efcc53e39c730bcc2df17dd11953
#
_cell.length_a   1.000
_cell.length_b   1.000
_cell.length_c   1.000
_cell.angle_alpha   90.00
_cell.angle_beta   90.00
_cell.angle_gamma   90.00
#
_symmetry.space_group_name_H-M   'P 1'
#
loop_
_entity.id
_entity.type
_entity.pdbx_description
1 polymer ?
#
loop_
_entity_poly.entity_id
_entity_poly.type
_entity_poly.pdbx_seq_one_letter_code
_entity_poly.pdbx_strand_id
1 'polypeptide(L)'
;MTTERAHRLDQPTAAPVIERRRTCRALVVEDDVAIARLVHDVLERETFSVETVKRGDEAIQLLKTVAYDLLILDLVLPRASGEDVMTFLEDTQPNTLRRVIVMTASPRRLSCEFLERVCKILTKPFDIDELVLIARECAQEPTLSCP
;
A
#
# COMPACT_ATOMS: atom_id res chain seq x y z
N MET A 1 35.81 -26.83 29.65
CA MET A 1 35.31 -27.37 28.63
C MET A 1 33.87 -27.29 28.47
N THR A 2 33.19 -27.22 29.39
CA THR A 2 31.79 -27.21 29.22
C THR A 2 31.33 -25.88 28.90
N THR A 3 32.15 -24.94 28.88
CA THR A 3 31.68 -23.64 28.67
C THR A 3 31.11 -23.37 27.36
N GLU A 4 31.60 -24.00 26.39
CA GLU A 4 31.10 -23.73 25.14
C GLU A 4 29.69 -23.91 25.00
N ARG A 5 29.15 -24.82 25.68
CA ARG A 5 27.82 -25.08 25.46
C ARG A 5 27.05 -23.87 25.64
N ALA A 6 27.40 -23.16 26.55
CA ALA A 6 26.66 -22.02 26.86
C ALA A 6 26.37 -21.13 25.75
N HIS A 7 27.32 -20.88 24.94
CA HIS A 7 27.02 -19.98 23.96
C HIS A 7 26.18 -20.42 22.92
N ARG A 8 26.02 -21.62 22.80
CA ARG A 8 25.24 -22.08 21.81
C ARG A 8 23.92 -21.49 22.01
N LEU A 9 23.53 -21.32 23.20
CA LEU A 9 22.27 -20.83 23.45
C LEU A 9 22.05 -19.52 22.85
N ASP A 10 23.03 -18.85 22.61
CA ASP A 10 22.89 -17.60 22.02
C ASP A 10 22.17 -17.67 20.76
N GLN A 11 22.30 -18.70 20.09
CA GLN A 11 21.69 -18.80 18.85
C GLN A 11 20.28 -18.46 18.89
N PRO A 12 19.59 -18.81 19.79
CA PRO A 12 18.18 -18.58 19.84
C PRO A 12 17.91 -17.15 19.60
N THR A 13 18.85 -16.35 19.86
CA THR A 13 18.62 -15.01 19.71
C THR A 13 18.21 -14.71 18.32
N ALA A 14 18.49 -15.54 17.45
CA ALA A 14 18.14 -15.28 16.09
C ALA A 14 16.65 -15.28 15.93
N ALA A 15 15.98 -16.03 16.68
CA ALA A 15 14.57 -16.12 16.55
C ALA A 15 13.88 -14.79 16.66
N PRO A 16 14.17 -14.01 17.60
CA PRO A 16 13.49 -12.76 17.75
C PRO A 16 13.52 -11.91 16.52
N VAL A 17 14.54 -12.04 15.78
CA VAL A 17 14.69 -11.26 14.63
C VAL A 17 13.59 -11.49 13.66
N ILE A 18 13.20 -12.69 13.49
CA ILE A 18 12.17 -13.01 12.57
C ILE A 18 10.89 -12.35 12.87
N GLU A 19 10.57 -12.19 14.07
CA GLU A 19 9.34 -11.64 14.40
C GLU A 19 9.28 -10.17 14.30
N ARG A 20 10.36 -9.56 14.03
CA ARG A 20 10.37 -8.18 13.88
C ARG A 20 9.78 -7.73 12.60
N ARG A 21 9.18 -8.57 11.83
CA ARG A 21 8.56 -8.19 10.63
C ARG A 21 7.64 -7.07 10.94
N ARG A 22 7.83 -5.88 10.43
CA ARG A 22 6.94 -4.80 10.71
C ARG A 22 5.64 -4.97 9.96
N THR A 23 4.58 -4.39 10.49
CA THR A 23 3.29 -4.46 9.86
C THR A 23 3.26 -3.51 8.68
N CYS A 24 2.75 -3.96 7.56
CA CYS A 24 2.63 -3.11 6.39
C CYS A 24 1.50 -2.12 6.57
N ARG A 25 1.73 -0.90 6.17
CA ARG A 25 0.74 0.15 6.31
C ARG A 25 0.13 0.46 4.95
N ALA A 26 -1.19 0.58 4.92
CA ALA A 26 -1.91 0.88 3.70
C ALA A 26 -2.74 2.13 3.87
N LEU A 27 -2.79 2.96 2.83
CA LEU A 27 -3.66 4.11 2.82
C LEU A 27 -4.69 3.90 1.72
N VAL A 28 -5.96 4.04 2.06
CA VAL A 28 -7.05 3.88 1.11
C VAL A 28 -7.69 5.25 0.90
N VAL A 29 -7.73 5.69 -0.33
CA VAL A 29 -8.29 7.00 -0.67
C VAL A 29 -9.52 6.77 -1.53
N GLU A 30 -10.69 6.86 -0.93
CA GLU A 30 -11.94 6.52 -1.57
C GLU A 30 -13.09 7.26 -0.90
N ASP A 31 -13.89 8.01 -1.64
CA ASP A 31 -14.96 8.77 -1.04
C ASP A 31 -16.26 7.98 -0.85
N ASP A 32 -16.42 6.85 -1.52
CA ASP A 32 -17.59 6.02 -1.32
C ASP A 32 -17.39 5.24 -0.03
N VAL A 33 -18.24 5.49 0.96
CA VAL A 33 -18.08 4.91 2.28
C VAL A 33 -18.14 3.39 2.26
N ALA A 34 -19.02 2.84 1.46
CA ALA A 34 -19.17 1.38 1.41
C ALA A 34 -17.94 0.71 0.81
N ILE A 35 -17.43 1.27 -0.27
CA ILE A 35 -16.24 0.72 -0.91
C ILE A 35 -15.03 0.87 0.01
N ALA A 36 -14.88 2.04 0.61
CA ALA A 36 -13.77 2.29 1.50
C ALA A 36 -13.78 1.30 2.66
N ARG A 37 -14.95 1.04 3.21
CA ARG A 37 -15.04 0.13 4.32
C ARG A 37 -14.74 -1.30 3.90
N LEU A 38 -15.22 -1.70 2.75
CA LEU A 38 -14.94 -3.03 2.24
C LEU A 38 -13.44 -3.23 2.05
N VAL A 39 -12.80 -2.27 1.41
CA VAL A 39 -11.37 -2.36 1.16
C VAL A 39 -10.60 -2.38 2.48
N HIS A 40 -11.00 -1.52 3.40
CA HIS A 40 -10.37 -1.46 4.72
C HIS A 40 -10.45 -2.82 5.41
N ASP A 41 -11.63 -3.40 5.46
CA ASP A 41 -11.82 -4.66 6.17
C ASP A 41 -11.05 -5.81 5.52
N VAL A 42 -11.05 -5.84 4.21
CA VAL A 42 -10.33 -6.88 3.50
C VAL A 42 -8.84 -6.78 3.77
N LEU A 43 -8.30 -5.57 3.72
CA LEU A 43 -6.87 -5.39 3.94
C LEU A 43 -6.49 -5.67 5.39
N GLU A 44 -7.35 -5.36 6.33
CA GLU A 44 -7.05 -5.67 7.72
C GLU A 44 -6.97 -7.16 7.94
N ARG A 45 -7.77 -7.93 7.24
CA ARG A 45 -7.69 -9.38 7.36
C ARG A 45 -6.37 -9.89 6.80
N GLU A 46 -5.77 -9.13 5.90
CA GLU A 46 -4.49 -9.51 5.34
C GLU A 46 -3.34 -8.92 6.15
N THR A 47 -3.63 -8.47 7.35
CA THR A 47 -2.67 -7.96 8.32
C THR A 47 -2.03 -6.63 7.98
N PHE A 48 -2.68 -5.82 7.14
CA PHE A 48 -2.25 -4.46 6.93
C PHE A 48 -2.80 -3.57 8.04
N SER A 49 -2.08 -2.51 8.35
CA SER A 49 -2.59 -1.47 9.22
C SER A 49 -3.14 -0.42 8.27
N VAL A 50 -4.43 -0.19 8.29
CA VAL A 50 -5.11 0.58 7.24
C VAL A 50 -5.63 1.91 7.73
N GLU A 51 -5.36 2.96 6.96
CA GLU A 51 -5.96 4.26 7.19
C GLU A 51 -6.79 4.59 5.96
N THR A 52 -7.90 5.28 6.14
CA THR A 52 -8.81 5.60 5.06
C THR A 52 -9.09 7.07 5.06
N VAL A 53 -9.03 7.71 3.91
CA VAL A 53 -9.42 9.11 3.78
C VAL A 53 -10.34 9.24 2.58
N LYS A 54 -11.12 10.30 2.54
CA LYS A 54 -12.13 10.48 1.49
C LYS A 54 -11.72 11.47 0.44
N ARG A 55 -10.71 12.27 0.68
CA ARG A 55 -10.32 13.32 -0.25
C ARG A 55 -8.85 13.25 -0.60
N GLY A 56 -8.55 13.70 -1.79
CA GLY A 56 -7.16 13.69 -2.24
C GLY A 56 -6.27 14.62 -1.43
N ASP A 57 -6.81 15.76 -0.97
CA ASP A 57 -5.99 16.68 -0.19
C ASP A 57 -5.64 16.07 1.17
N GLU A 58 -6.52 15.27 1.74
CA GLU A 58 -6.22 14.59 2.99
C GLU A 58 -5.13 13.55 2.75
N ALA A 59 -5.21 12.87 1.63
CA ALA A 59 -4.21 11.86 1.28
C ALA A 59 -2.84 12.51 1.15
N ILE A 60 -2.77 13.65 0.48
CA ILE A 60 -1.51 14.33 0.29
C ILE A 60 -0.91 14.74 1.63
N GLN A 61 -1.75 15.23 2.54
CA GLN A 61 -1.24 15.63 3.85
C GLN A 61 -0.65 14.43 4.60
N LEU A 62 -1.29 13.28 4.53
CA LEU A 62 -0.77 12.10 5.18
C LEU A 62 0.52 11.62 4.51
N LEU A 63 0.55 11.67 3.20
CA LEU A 63 1.73 11.19 2.48
C LEU A 63 2.96 12.04 2.76
N LYS A 64 2.78 13.27 3.19
CA LYS A 64 3.90 14.12 3.53
C LYS A 64 4.61 13.67 4.81
N THR A 65 3.90 13.01 5.69
CA THR A 65 4.48 12.68 6.98
C THR A 65 4.51 11.19 7.31
N VAL A 66 3.77 10.38 6.57
CA VAL A 66 3.69 8.95 6.86
C VAL A 66 4.12 8.16 5.64
N ALA A 67 4.92 7.14 5.85
CA ALA A 67 5.34 6.26 4.76
C ALA A 67 4.39 5.08 4.72
N TYR A 68 3.85 4.80 3.55
CA TYR A 68 2.93 3.69 3.37
C TYR A 68 3.55 2.64 2.47
N ASP A 69 3.21 1.39 2.72
CA ASP A 69 3.70 0.28 1.91
C ASP A 69 2.75 0.00 0.75
N LEU A 70 1.53 0.49 0.86
CA LEU A 70 0.53 0.28 -0.16
C LEU A 70 -0.42 1.47 -0.19
N LEU A 71 -0.76 1.94 -1.38
CA LEU A 71 -1.72 3.02 -1.53
C LEU A 71 -2.79 2.56 -2.51
N ILE A 72 -4.04 2.59 -2.09
CA ILE A 72 -5.15 2.27 -2.96
C ILE A 72 -5.88 3.56 -3.24
N LEU A 73 -5.94 3.96 -4.48
CA LEU A 73 -6.34 5.28 -4.87
C LEU A 73 -7.44 5.31 -5.91
N ASP A 74 -8.58 5.89 -5.56
CA ASP A 74 -9.63 6.14 -6.52
C ASP A 74 -9.24 7.41 -7.27
N LEU A 75 -9.43 7.44 -8.56
CA LEU A 75 -9.04 8.61 -9.34
C LEU A 75 -10.09 9.72 -9.32
N VAL A 76 -11.32 9.38 -8.99
CA VAL A 76 -12.37 10.40 -8.97
C VAL A 76 -12.71 10.71 -7.53
N LEU A 77 -12.14 11.78 -7.00
CA LEU A 77 -12.32 12.17 -5.61
C LEU A 77 -12.72 13.63 -5.52
N PRO A 78 -13.39 14.00 -4.44
CA PRO A 78 -13.71 15.41 -4.25
C PRO A 78 -12.46 16.17 -3.85
N ARG A 79 -12.45 17.44 -4.09
CA ARG A 79 -11.34 18.33 -3.81
C ARG A 79 -10.16 17.97 -4.68
N ALA A 80 -9.08 17.51 -4.15
CA ALA A 80 -7.96 17.13 -4.97
C ALA A 80 -8.27 15.77 -5.57
N SER A 81 -8.15 15.61 -6.86
CA SER A 81 -8.47 14.37 -7.55
C SER A 81 -7.39 13.33 -7.30
N GLY A 82 -7.66 12.10 -7.69
CA GLY A 82 -6.65 11.06 -7.59
C GLY A 82 -5.45 11.39 -8.44
N GLU A 83 -5.67 12.09 -9.55
CA GLU A 83 -4.55 12.47 -10.40
C GLU A 83 -3.68 13.50 -9.70
N ASP A 84 -4.25 14.36 -8.87
CA ASP A 84 -3.45 15.31 -8.11
C ASP A 84 -2.58 14.59 -7.11
N VAL A 85 -3.09 13.51 -6.51
CA VAL A 85 -2.31 12.70 -5.59
C VAL A 85 -1.15 12.06 -6.34
N MET A 86 -1.43 11.57 -7.55
CA MET A 86 -0.40 10.95 -8.37
C MET A 86 0.69 11.96 -8.73
N THR A 87 0.29 13.18 -9.08
CA THR A 87 1.25 14.21 -9.41
C THR A 87 2.13 14.54 -8.21
N PHE A 88 1.51 14.60 -7.03
CA PHE A 88 2.26 14.86 -5.81
C PHE A 88 3.32 13.77 -5.61
N LEU A 89 2.95 12.52 -5.82
CA LEU A 89 3.87 11.41 -5.65
C LEU A 89 4.99 11.45 -6.69
N GLU A 90 4.65 11.78 -7.92
CA GLU A 90 5.66 11.86 -8.96
C GLU A 90 6.69 12.91 -8.63
N ASP A 91 6.25 14.03 -8.07
CA ASP A 91 7.16 15.13 -7.78
C ASP A 91 7.96 14.91 -6.51
N THR A 92 7.43 14.23 -5.54
CA THR A 92 8.07 14.17 -4.23
C THR A 92 8.48 12.77 -3.80
N GLN A 93 7.78 11.75 -4.26
CA GLN A 93 8.04 10.37 -3.81
C GLN A 93 7.84 9.39 -4.95
N PRO A 94 8.60 9.52 -6.02
CA PRO A 94 8.35 8.71 -7.21
C PRO A 94 8.42 7.21 -6.98
N ASN A 95 9.20 6.76 -6.02
CA ASN A 95 9.26 5.33 -5.77
C ASN A 95 7.98 4.77 -5.19
N THR A 96 7.17 5.62 -4.56
CA THR A 96 5.91 5.18 -3.99
C THR A 96 4.92 4.79 -5.07
N LEU A 97 5.09 5.30 -6.29
CA LEU A 97 4.18 4.97 -7.37
C LEU A 97 4.10 3.48 -7.63
N ARG A 98 5.18 2.76 -7.39
CA ARG A 98 5.17 1.33 -7.60
C ARG A 98 4.35 0.58 -6.58
N ARG A 99 3.88 1.27 -5.57
CA ARG A 99 3.06 0.67 -4.53
C ARG A 99 1.63 1.15 -4.63
N VAL A 100 1.27 1.81 -5.72
CA VAL A 100 -0.08 2.33 -5.88
C VAL A 100 -0.93 1.36 -6.69
N ILE A 101 -2.12 1.08 -6.17
CA ILE A 101 -3.15 0.38 -6.90
C ILE A 101 -4.20 1.42 -7.21
N VAL A 102 -4.47 1.66 -8.48
CA VAL A 102 -5.45 2.63 -8.87
C VAL A 102 -6.78 1.91 -9.07
N MET A 103 -7.83 2.40 -8.41
CA MET A 103 -9.17 1.88 -8.60
C MET A 103 -9.91 2.82 -9.51
N THR A 104 -10.56 2.32 -10.52
CA THR A 104 -11.30 3.18 -11.43
C THR A 104 -12.40 2.40 -12.15
N ALA A 105 -13.49 3.09 -12.45
CA ALA A 105 -14.56 2.50 -13.23
C ALA A 105 -14.25 2.62 -14.72
N SER A 106 -13.28 3.46 -15.08
CA SER A 106 -12.99 3.72 -16.49
C SER A 106 -11.50 3.70 -16.78
N PRO A 107 -10.90 2.51 -16.78
CA PRO A 107 -9.46 2.43 -17.01
C PRO A 107 -9.03 2.95 -18.39
N ARG A 108 -9.95 2.96 -19.34
CA ARG A 108 -9.60 3.42 -20.68
C ARG A 108 -9.23 4.87 -20.75
N ARG A 109 -9.58 5.65 -19.72
CA ARG A 109 -9.26 7.07 -19.73
C ARG A 109 -7.84 7.33 -19.31
N LEU A 110 -7.14 6.30 -18.86
CA LEU A 110 -5.78 6.49 -18.38
C LEU A 110 -4.79 6.32 -19.52
N SER A 111 -3.75 7.13 -19.53
CA SER A 111 -2.75 7.01 -20.56
C SER A 111 -1.87 5.81 -20.30
N CYS A 112 -1.22 5.32 -21.33
CA CYS A 112 -0.31 4.20 -21.16
C CYS A 112 0.82 4.56 -20.23
N GLU A 113 1.31 5.77 -20.31
CA GLU A 113 2.38 6.20 -19.45
C GLU A 113 1.98 6.15 -18.01
N PHE A 114 0.74 6.57 -17.72
CA PHE A 114 0.24 6.56 -16.38
C PHE A 114 0.18 5.12 -15.87
N LEU A 115 -0.37 4.23 -16.69
CA LEU A 115 -0.54 2.85 -16.28
C LEU A 115 0.77 2.15 -15.98
N GLU A 116 1.81 2.55 -16.65
CA GLU A 116 3.10 1.91 -16.44
C GLU A 116 3.79 2.32 -15.15
N ARG A 117 3.35 3.41 -14.56
CA ARG A 117 4.00 3.91 -13.37
C ARG A 117 3.48 3.31 -12.09
N VAL A 118 2.25 2.83 -12.09
CA VAL A 118 1.64 2.29 -10.88
C VAL A 118 1.80 0.79 -10.83
N CYS A 119 1.55 0.23 -9.67
CA CYS A 119 1.70 -1.21 -9.52
C CYS A 119 0.62 -1.96 -10.29
N LYS A 120 -0.63 -1.62 -10.06
CA LYS A 120 -1.74 -2.30 -10.70
C LYS A 120 -2.95 -1.40 -10.84
N ILE A 121 -3.84 -1.78 -11.75
CA ILE A 121 -5.12 -1.10 -11.92
C ILE A 121 -6.19 -2.09 -11.54
N LEU A 122 -7.13 -1.65 -10.73
CA LEU A 122 -8.24 -2.47 -10.31
C LEU A 122 -9.52 -1.81 -10.83
N THR A 123 -10.22 -2.48 -11.73
CA THR A 123 -11.41 -1.91 -12.35
C THR A 123 -12.62 -2.15 -11.48
N LYS A 124 -13.41 -1.11 -11.26
CA LYS A 124 -14.65 -1.25 -10.49
C LYS A 124 -15.77 -1.72 -11.42
N PRO A 125 -16.62 -2.63 -11.00
CA PRO A 125 -16.59 -3.34 -9.72
C PRO A 125 -15.51 -4.41 -9.73
N PHE A 126 -14.92 -4.67 -8.57
CA PHE A 126 -13.83 -5.62 -8.51
C PHE A 126 -14.14 -6.79 -7.58
N ASP A 127 -13.35 -7.84 -7.73
CA ASP A 127 -13.45 -9.01 -6.92
C ASP A 127 -12.59 -8.85 -5.70
N ILE A 128 -13.06 -9.31 -4.54
CA ILE A 128 -12.28 -9.23 -3.31
C ILE A 128 -11.01 -10.07 -3.43
N ASP A 129 -11.12 -11.24 -4.06
CA ASP A 129 -9.94 -12.09 -4.20
C ASP A 129 -8.88 -11.43 -5.08
N GLU A 130 -9.32 -10.70 -6.08
CA GLU A 130 -8.41 -9.98 -6.94
C GLU A 130 -7.71 -8.88 -6.15
N LEU A 131 -8.47 -8.16 -5.33
CA LEU A 131 -7.89 -7.10 -4.52
C LEU A 131 -6.82 -7.66 -3.59
N VAL A 132 -7.11 -8.78 -2.94
CA VAL A 132 -6.17 -9.39 -2.01
C VAL A 132 -4.88 -9.79 -2.72
N LEU A 133 -5.02 -10.41 -3.87
CA LEU A 133 -3.88 -10.86 -4.62
C LEU A 133 -2.99 -9.70 -5.05
N ILE A 134 -3.61 -8.66 -5.59
CA ILE A 134 -2.87 -7.51 -6.05
C ILE A 134 -2.23 -6.77 -4.89
N ALA A 135 -2.94 -6.66 -3.78
CA ALA A 135 -2.40 -5.96 -2.62
C ALA A 135 -1.15 -6.64 -2.10
N ARG A 136 -1.16 -7.96 -2.08
CA ARG A 136 0.01 -8.68 -1.63
C ARG A 136 1.17 -8.49 -2.58
N GLU A 137 0.90 -8.50 -3.86
CA GLU A 137 1.95 -8.31 -4.84
C GLU A 137 2.57 -6.93 -4.74
N CYS A 138 1.76 -5.90 -4.63
CA CYS A 138 2.28 -4.54 -4.63
C CYS A 138 3.01 -4.20 -3.33
N ALA A 139 2.55 -4.73 -2.23
CA ALA A 139 3.20 -4.44 -0.96
C ALA A 139 4.48 -5.21 -0.78
N GLN A 140 4.62 -6.34 -1.47
CA GLN A 140 5.81 -7.12 -1.33
C GLN A 140 6.82 -6.86 -2.40
N GLU A 141 6.56 -5.92 -3.27
CA GLU A 141 7.48 -5.56 -4.27
C GLU A 141 8.77 -5.34 -3.56
N PRO A 142 9.76 -5.98 -3.96
CA PRO A 142 11.04 -5.94 -3.32
C PRO A 142 11.59 -4.60 -3.42
N THR A 143 11.15 -3.79 -2.67
CA THR A 143 11.69 -2.58 -2.69
C THR A 143 12.88 -2.76 -1.97
N LEU A 144 13.82 -2.43 -2.53
CA LEU A 144 15.03 -2.52 -1.97
C LEU A 144 15.06 -1.89 -0.69
N SER A 145 14.16 -1.09 -0.45
CA SER A 145 14.18 -0.37 0.74
C SER A 145 13.72 -1.14 1.90
N CYS A 146 13.18 -2.25 1.67
CA CYS A 146 12.65 -2.92 2.76
C CYS A 146 13.54 -4.04 3.10
N PRO A 147 14.51 -3.85 3.77
CA PRO A 147 15.48 -4.88 4.07
C PRO A 147 14.94 -5.87 5.04
#